data_4c5d23762efbe00209992f0c9f5886a0
#
_entry.id   4c5d23762efbe00209992f0c9f5886a0
#
_cell.length_a   1.000
_cell.length_b   1.000
_cell.length_c   1.000
_cell.angle_alpha   90.00
_cell.angle_beta   90.00
_cell.angle_gamma   90.00
#
_symmetry.space_group_name_H-M   'P 1'
#
loop_
_entity.id
_entity.type
_entity.pdbx_description
1 polymer ?
#
loop_
_entity_poly.entity_id
_entity_poly.type
_entity_poly.pdbx_seq_one_letter_code
_entity_poly.pdbx_strand_id
1 'polypeptide(L)'
;MKKLIDLISEEVTKAFVEEGYDEKYGKATLSNRPDLCEYQCNGAMSAAKEYKCAPFMISDKIAARLSDNAMFSMVESVKPGFLNLKLNPEYLAGYLNDMQKEEGRFGCDKVANPKTIIIDYGGPNVAKPLHVGHLRSAVIGESVKRLGKYMGHNVIGDVHIGDWGLQMGLIITELKERKPELVYFDPDYEGEYPSEAPFTISELEEIYPTASGKSKENAAFKEAAMQATYELQQGRRGYKALLDHILNVSVTDLKRNYENLNVSFELWKGESDAQPYIPAMVQKMKDDGFAYISDGALVVDVKEDTDTKEIPPCMILKSDGASLYNTTDLATMVWRVQDYNPDMMIYLTDKRQELYFTQVFRCAKKTGIVREDVELKHIGFGTMNGKDGKPFKTRQGGVMRLEYLLDEINEEMLRKIKENQKEKDDLRMDEEEAEKTAKIIALSAVKYGDLSNQASKDYIFDIDRFTSFEGNTGPYILYTIVRIKSILAKYEARGNALPTPGTAILASGSESEKNLMLSLSKFNAAIENAFEETAPHKVCAYIYELSNALNAFYHGTKILTEEDPKKQQSYIALLMLTKGILETCIDLLGFSAPDRM
;
A
#
# COMPACT_ATOMS: atom_id res chain seq x y z
N MET A 1 -18.28 -2.02 14.20
CA MET A 1 -19.60 -1.38 13.95
C MET A 1 -20.03 -1.66 12.51
N LYS A 2 -21.33 -1.96 12.25
CA LYS A 2 -21.79 -2.19 10.86
C LYS A 2 -21.65 -0.94 10.01
N LYS A 3 -21.29 -1.11 8.75
CA LYS A 3 -21.23 0.00 7.78
C LYS A 3 -22.61 0.61 7.58
N LEU A 4 -22.68 1.92 7.45
CA LEU A 4 -23.96 2.62 7.26
C LEU A 4 -24.74 2.10 6.04
N ILE A 5 -24.03 1.80 4.94
CA ILE A 5 -24.63 1.25 3.72
C ILE A 5 -25.24 -0.15 3.95
N ASP A 6 -24.64 -0.96 4.83
CA ASP A 6 -25.18 -2.29 5.17
C ASP A 6 -26.44 -2.16 6.04
N LEU A 7 -26.45 -1.24 7.02
CA LEU A 7 -27.64 -0.93 7.82
C LEU A 7 -28.81 -0.47 6.94
N ILE A 8 -28.54 0.41 5.97
CA ILE A 8 -29.55 0.85 4.99
C ILE A 8 -30.06 -0.33 4.16
N SER A 9 -29.15 -1.17 3.67
CA SER A 9 -29.50 -2.37 2.89
C SER A 9 -30.33 -3.37 3.71
N GLU A 10 -30.02 -3.55 5.00
CA GLU A 10 -30.82 -4.40 5.90
C GLU A 10 -32.28 -3.92 6.02
N GLU A 11 -32.49 -2.63 6.23
CA GLU A 11 -33.83 -2.08 6.32
C GLU A 11 -34.61 -2.17 4.99
N VAL A 12 -33.95 -1.90 3.87
CA VAL A 12 -34.54 -2.05 2.54
C VAL A 12 -34.84 -3.52 2.23
N THR A 13 -33.92 -4.43 2.54
CA THR A 13 -34.11 -5.89 2.38
C THR A 13 -35.32 -6.38 3.19
N LYS A 14 -35.41 -5.96 4.44
CA LYS A 14 -36.57 -6.28 5.29
C LYS A 14 -37.90 -5.84 4.67
N ALA A 15 -37.93 -4.63 4.12
CA ALA A 15 -39.13 -4.12 3.43
C ALA A 15 -39.47 -4.97 2.18
N PHE A 16 -38.50 -5.40 1.39
CA PHE A 16 -38.72 -6.31 0.26
C PHE A 16 -39.30 -7.65 0.71
N VAL A 17 -38.72 -8.26 1.75
CA VAL A 17 -39.18 -9.55 2.28
C VAL A 17 -40.59 -9.45 2.86
N GLU A 18 -40.92 -8.39 3.61
CA GLU A 18 -42.24 -8.14 4.17
C GLU A 18 -43.33 -7.94 3.10
N GLU A 19 -42.95 -7.42 1.93
CA GLU A 19 -43.83 -7.29 0.78
C GLU A 19 -43.85 -8.55 -0.13
N GLY A 20 -43.20 -9.64 0.29
CA GLY A 20 -43.19 -10.92 -0.41
C GLY A 20 -42.20 -11.04 -1.57
N TYR A 21 -41.18 -10.21 -1.59
CA TYR A 21 -40.12 -10.26 -2.59
C TYR A 21 -38.85 -10.93 -1.99
N ASP A 22 -37.97 -11.42 -2.88
CA ASP A 22 -36.72 -12.04 -2.49
C ASP A 22 -35.73 -11.00 -1.88
N GLU A 23 -35.01 -11.40 -0.83
CA GLU A 23 -34.05 -10.59 -0.10
C GLU A 23 -32.91 -10.01 -0.97
N LYS A 24 -32.54 -10.72 -2.05
CA LYS A 24 -31.48 -10.28 -2.99
C LYS A 24 -31.73 -8.92 -3.63
N TYR A 25 -32.96 -8.42 -3.61
CA TYR A 25 -33.35 -7.15 -4.21
C TYR A 25 -33.19 -5.93 -3.28
N GLY A 26 -32.91 -6.13 -2.00
CA GLY A 26 -32.85 -5.07 -1.00
C GLY A 26 -31.52 -4.30 -0.95
N LYS A 27 -30.53 -4.62 -1.79
CA LYS A 27 -29.21 -3.97 -1.74
C LYS A 27 -29.28 -2.50 -2.14
N ALA A 28 -28.90 -1.62 -1.22
CA ALA A 28 -28.71 -0.20 -1.46
C ALA A 28 -27.28 0.12 -1.94
N THR A 29 -27.14 1.20 -2.68
CA THR A 29 -25.87 1.74 -3.17
C THR A 29 -25.82 3.25 -2.95
N LEU A 30 -24.63 3.85 -3.00
CA LEU A 30 -24.49 5.30 -3.08
C LEU A 30 -25.17 5.80 -4.35
N SER A 31 -25.90 6.92 -4.26
CA SER A 31 -26.54 7.52 -5.42
C SER A 31 -25.52 8.17 -6.36
N ASN A 32 -25.70 7.99 -7.66
CA ASN A 32 -24.97 8.74 -8.68
C ASN A 32 -25.52 10.17 -8.88
N ARG A 33 -26.62 10.51 -8.20
CA ARG A 33 -27.29 11.81 -8.22
C ARG A 33 -27.45 12.33 -6.78
N PRO A 34 -26.35 12.77 -6.15
CA PRO A 34 -26.37 13.26 -4.77
C PRO A 34 -27.27 14.49 -4.57
N ASP A 35 -27.55 15.21 -5.64
CA ASP A 35 -28.53 16.29 -5.69
C ASP A 35 -29.97 15.82 -5.42
N LEU A 36 -30.30 14.57 -5.76
CA LEU A 36 -31.63 13.99 -5.58
C LEU A 36 -31.75 13.17 -4.30
N CYS A 37 -30.78 12.29 -4.06
CA CYS A 37 -30.75 11.39 -2.91
C CYS A 37 -29.33 10.97 -2.55
N GLU A 38 -29.13 10.50 -1.33
CA GLU A 38 -27.83 10.05 -0.82
C GLU A 38 -27.56 8.59 -1.17
N TYR A 39 -28.61 7.77 -1.09
CA TYR A 39 -28.58 6.34 -1.38
C TYR A 39 -29.72 5.96 -2.32
N GLN A 40 -29.53 4.86 -3.03
CA GLN A 40 -30.52 4.36 -3.99
C GLN A 40 -30.56 2.84 -3.97
N CYS A 41 -31.77 2.27 -4.09
CA CYS A 41 -31.94 0.84 -4.36
C CYS A 41 -32.63 0.65 -5.72
N ASN A 42 -31.99 -0.19 -6.56
CA ASN A 42 -32.47 -0.49 -7.92
C ASN A 42 -33.09 -1.89 -8.03
N GLY A 43 -33.28 -2.58 -6.91
CA GLY A 43 -33.74 -3.96 -6.86
C GLY A 43 -35.12 -4.19 -7.48
N ALA A 44 -36.02 -3.20 -7.41
CA ALA A 44 -37.35 -3.29 -8.01
C ALA A 44 -37.29 -3.51 -9.54
N MET A 45 -36.30 -2.96 -10.25
CA MET A 45 -36.13 -3.19 -11.68
C MET A 45 -35.74 -4.63 -12.02
N SER A 46 -34.94 -5.25 -11.18
CA SER A 46 -34.55 -6.68 -11.34
C SER A 46 -35.69 -7.60 -10.91
N ALA A 47 -36.39 -7.29 -9.80
CA ALA A 47 -37.51 -8.04 -9.29
C ALA A 47 -38.72 -8.06 -10.27
N ALA A 48 -38.95 -6.98 -11.00
CA ALA A 48 -40.04 -6.85 -11.95
C ALA A 48 -40.11 -7.99 -12.98
N LYS A 49 -38.94 -8.50 -13.42
CA LYS A 49 -38.86 -9.62 -14.37
C LYS A 49 -39.32 -10.93 -13.74
N GLU A 50 -38.94 -11.19 -12.51
CA GLU A 50 -39.24 -12.41 -11.77
C GLU A 50 -40.72 -12.42 -11.35
N TYR A 51 -41.22 -11.29 -10.82
CA TYR A 51 -42.58 -11.17 -10.31
C TYR A 51 -43.61 -10.69 -11.36
N LYS A 52 -43.19 -10.52 -12.62
CA LYS A 52 -44.04 -10.17 -13.78
C LYS A 52 -44.96 -8.96 -13.52
N CYS A 53 -44.43 -7.92 -12.92
CA CYS A 53 -45.14 -6.66 -12.66
C CYS A 53 -44.25 -5.45 -13.02
N ALA A 54 -44.84 -4.27 -13.10
CA ALA A 54 -44.09 -3.07 -13.41
C ALA A 54 -43.14 -2.70 -12.25
N PRO A 55 -41.87 -2.32 -12.51
CA PRO A 55 -40.88 -2.01 -11.45
C PRO A 55 -41.36 -0.95 -10.45
N PHE A 56 -42.04 0.09 -10.94
CA PHE A 56 -42.56 1.15 -10.07
C PHE A 56 -43.64 0.65 -9.08
N MET A 57 -44.39 -0.41 -9.42
CA MET A 57 -45.38 -0.99 -8.49
C MET A 57 -44.69 -1.67 -7.29
N ILE A 58 -43.48 -2.21 -7.50
CA ILE A 58 -42.66 -2.77 -6.43
C ILE A 58 -42.07 -1.64 -5.61
N SER A 59 -41.39 -0.67 -6.25
CA SER A 59 -40.74 0.44 -5.54
C SER A 59 -41.75 1.30 -4.77
N ASP A 60 -43.00 1.48 -5.26
CA ASP A 60 -44.08 2.18 -4.53
C ASP A 60 -44.45 1.47 -3.23
N LYS A 61 -44.57 0.13 -3.25
CA LYS A 61 -44.84 -0.66 -2.03
C LYS A 61 -43.69 -0.57 -1.03
N ILE A 62 -42.45 -0.71 -1.50
CA ILE A 62 -41.28 -0.62 -0.63
C ILE A 62 -41.14 0.79 -0.05
N ALA A 63 -41.39 1.84 -0.84
CA ALA A 63 -41.41 3.22 -0.36
C ALA A 63 -42.46 3.44 0.73
N ALA A 64 -43.67 2.93 0.52
CA ALA A 64 -44.74 3.02 1.51
C ALA A 64 -44.37 2.27 2.82
N ARG A 65 -43.74 1.10 2.71
CA ARG A 65 -43.29 0.32 3.89
C ARG A 65 -42.23 1.05 4.70
N LEU A 66 -41.32 1.78 4.05
CA LEU A 66 -40.23 2.50 4.68
C LEU A 66 -40.56 3.94 5.08
N SER A 67 -41.78 4.45 4.76
CA SER A 67 -42.15 5.85 4.99
C SER A 67 -42.04 6.30 6.45
N ASP A 68 -42.32 5.40 7.39
CA ASP A 68 -42.25 5.66 8.84
C ASP A 68 -40.99 5.16 9.51
N ASN A 69 -39.99 4.71 8.72
CA ASN A 69 -38.71 4.22 9.26
C ASN A 69 -37.84 5.40 9.73
N ALA A 70 -37.49 5.42 11.03
CA ALA A 70 -36.76 6.50 11.65
C ALA A 70 -35.34 6.74 11.05
N MET A 71 -34.82 5.81 10.26
CA MET A 71 -33.53 5.96 9.58
C MET A 71 -33.58 6.99 8.47
N PHE A 72 -34.75 7.18 7.84
CA PHE A 72 -34.90 7.99 6.65
C PHE A 72 -35.68 9.28 6.90
N SER A 73 -35.22 10.38 6.32
CA SER A 73 -35.99 11.62 6.21
C SER A 73 -36.79 11.69 4.90
N MET A 74 -36.40 10.90 3.89
CA MET A 74 -37.10 10.80 2.62
C MET A 74 -36.94 9.38 2.06
N VAL A 75 -38.04 8.80 1.63
CA VAL A 75 -38.11 7.57 0.83
C VAL A 75 -39.01 7.84 -0.36
N GLU A 76 -38.48 7.81 -1.56
CA GLU A 76 -39.20 8.16 -2.77
C GLU A 76 -39.06 7.08 -3.84
N SER A 77 -40.22 6.62 -4.36
CA SER A 77 -40.26 5.77 -5.55
C SER A 77 -40.23 6.64 -6.81
N VAL A 78 -39.20 6.45 -7.65
CA VAL A 78 -39.03 7.20 -8.89
C VAL A 78 -39.06 6.26 -10.09
N LYS A 79 -39.91 6.57 -11.10
CA LYS A 79 -39.99 5.76 -12.32
C LYS A 79 -38.65 5.65 -13.03
N PRO A 80 -38.31 4.47 -13.58
CA PRO A 80 -39.18 3.30 -13.76
C PRO A 80 -39.26 2.35 -12.54
N GLY A 81 -38.48 2.53 -11.48
CA GLY A 81 -38.45 1.65 -10.31
C GLY A 81 -37.25 1.91 -9.39
N PHE A 82 -36.75 3.14 -9.36
CA PHE A 82 -35.72 3.56 -8.42
C PHE A 82 -36.34 3.85 -7.04
N LEU A 83 -35.65 3.44 -6.00
CA LEU A 83 -35.98 3.82 -4.64
C LEU A 83 -34.88 4.78 -4.14
N ASN A 84 -35.24 6.07 -4.04
CA ASN A 84 -34.32 7.12 -3.57
C ASN A 84 -34.47 7.30 -2.06
N LEU A 85 -33.36 7.38 -1.36
CA LEU A 85 -33.30 7.42 0.10
C LEU A 85 -32.46 8.61 0.57
N LYS A 86 -32.97 9.38 1.55
CA LYS A 86 -32.19 10.36 2.33
C LYS A 86 -32.24 9.97 3.80
N LEU A 87 -31.10 10.06 4.45
CA LEU A 87 -30.99 9.77 5.88
C LEU A 87 -31.63 10.85 6.74
N ASN A 88 -32.18 10.43 7.85
CA ASN A 88 -32.57 11.31 8.93
C ASN A 88 -31.33 11.91 9.58
N PRO A 89 -31.22 13.25 9.71
CA PRO A 89 -30.06 13.91 10.30
C PRO A 89 -29.76 13.47 11.75
N GLU A 90 -30.78 13.18 12.56
CA GLU A 90 -30.60 12.67 13.92
C GLU A 90 -30.01 11.25 13.92
N TYR A 91 -30.45 10.39 13.00
CA TYR A 91 -29.89 9.04 12.83
C TYR A 91 -28.42 9.11 12.44
N LEU A 92 -28.08 9.96 11.46
CA LEU A 92 -26.69 10.16 11.02
C LEU A 92 -25.82 10.70 12.15
N ALA A 93 -26.32 11.66 12.96
CA ALA A 93 -25.62 12.18 14.12
C ALA A 93 -25.36 11.08 15.17
N GLY A 94 -26.35 10.25 15.45
CA GLY A 94 -26.22 9.08 16.34
C GLY A 94 -25.14 8.12 15.86
N TYR A 95 -25.12 7.80 14.56
CA TYR A 95 -24.13 6.93 13.95
C TYR A 95 -22.70 7.49 14.11
N LEU A 96 -22.50 8.80 13.88
CA LEU A 96 -21.18 9.43 14.04
C LEU A 96 -20.74 9.54 15.52
N ASN A 97 -21.67 9.74 16.44
CA ASN A 97 -21.39 9.66 17.86
C ASN A 97 -20.90 8.27 18.27
N ASP A 98 -21.51 7.21 17.72
CA ASP A 98 -21.06 5.84 17.95
C ASP A 98 -19.67 5.58 17.35
N MET A 99 -19.36 6.13 16.17
CA MET A 99 -18.01 6.05 15.58
C MET A 99 -16.92 6.64 16.47
N GLN A 100 -17.22 7.71 17.22
CA GLN A 100 -16.24 8.37 18.11
C GLN A 100 -15.94 7.59 19.41
N LYS A 101 -16.79 6.64 19.80
CA LYS A 101 -16.62 5.91 21.08
C LYS A 101 -15.37 5.06 21.13
N GLU A 102 -14.91 4.60 19.97
CA GLU A 102 -13.72 3.76 19.85
C GLU A 102 -12.60 4.53 19.14
N GLU A 103 -11.71 5.13 19.93
CA GLU A 103 -10.62 5.94 19.44
C GLU A 103 -9.68 5.14 18.53
N GLY A 104 -9.29 5.74 17.42
CA GLY A 104 -8.41 5.12 16.41
C GLY A 104 -9.06 4.03 15.57
N ARG A 105 -10.30 3.63 15.89
CA ARG A 105 -11.05 2.62 15.11
C ARG A 105 -12.22 3.21 14.33
N PHE A 106 -12.91 4.19 14.87
CA PHE A 106 -14.00 4.94 14.24
C PHE A 106 -15.05 4.04 13.56
N GLY A 107 -15.44 2.96 14.24
CA GLY A 107 -16.40 1.99 13.74
C GLY A 107 -15.86 0.98 12.72
N CYS A 108 -14.55 0.95 12.47
CA CYS A 108 -13.91 -0.08 11.65
C CYS A 108 -13.42 -1.23 12.55
N ASP A 109 -14.23 -2.28 12.69
CA ASP A 109 -13.92 -3.42 13.55
C ASP A 109 -12.74 -4.24 13.00
N LYS A 110 -12.05 -4.92 13.89
CA LYS A 110 -11.09 -5.95 13.47
C LYS A 110 -11.84 -7.17 12.96
N VAL A 111 -11.25 -7.87 11.99
CA VAL A 111 -11.81 -9.12 11.47
C VAL A 111 -11.96 -10.17 12.56
N ALA A 112 -13.03 -10.94 12.51
CA ALA A 112 -13.29 -12.01 13.49
C ALA A 112 -12.29 -13.18 13.37
N ASN A 113 -11.80 -13.43 12.15
CA ASN A 113 -10.87 -14.51 11.84
C ASN A 113 -9.58 -13.93 11.22
N PRO A 114 -8.59 -13.56 12.04
CA PRO A 114 -7.32 -13.05 11.56
C PRO A 114 -6.59 -14.07 10.68
N LYS A 115 -6.10 -13.61 9.52
CA LYS A 115 -5.23 -14.39 8.63
C LYS A 115 -3.76 -14.08 8.91
N THR A 116 -2.88 -15.04 8.65
CA THR A 116 -1.44 -14.81 8.51
C THR A 116 -1.13 -14.48 7.06
N ILE A 117 -0.61 -13.27 6.82
CA ILE A 117 -0.36 -12.72 5.49
C ILE A 117 1.12 -12.37 5.37
N ILE A 118 1.79 -12.89 4.35
CA ILE A 118 3.16 -12.48 4.01
C ILE A 118 3.08 -11.56 2.78
N ILE A 119 3.72 -10.41 2.88
CA ILE A 119 3.86 -9.48 1.76
C ILE A 119 5.33 -9.37 1.37
N ASP A 120 5.63 -9.77 0.15
CA ASP A 120 6.94 -9.66 -0.48
C ASP A 120 7.00 -8.36 -1.28
N TYR A 121 7.81 -7.40 -0.82
CA TYR A 121 7.89 -6.08 -1.44
C TYR A 121 9.25 -5.41 -1.15
N GLY A 122 9.56 -4.36 -1.91
CA GLY A 122 10.84 -3.66 -1.83
C GLY A 122 11.89 -4.26 -2.76
N GLY A 123 12.20 -5.53 -2.64
CA GLY A 123 13.02 -6.34 -3.54
C GLY A 123 14.33 -5.71 -4.06
N PRO A 124 15.20 -5.11 -3.22
CA PRO A 124 16.44 -4.51 -3.66
C PRO A 124 17.50 -5.57 -3.93
N ASN A 125 18.41 -5.28 -4.85
CA ASN A 125 19.63 -6.08 -4.97
C ASN A 125 20.73 -5.50 -4.07
N VAL A 126 21.51 -6.37 -3.42
CA VAL A 126 22.68 -5.94 -2.67
C VAL A 126 23.69 -5.22 -3.57
N ALA A 127 24.53 -4.39 -2.98
CA ALA A 127 25.55 -3.58 -3.66
C ALA A 127 24.99 -2.66 -4.77
N LYS A 128 23.72 -2.36 -4.72
CA LYS A 128 23.07 -1.35 -5.58
C LYS A 128 22.32 -0.35 -4.73
N PRO A 129 22.48 0.97 -5.01
CA PRO A 129 21.68 1.96 -4.33
C PRO A 129 20.21 1.80 -4.68
N LEU A 130 19.33 2.12 -3.74
CA LEU A 130 17.91 2.24 -4.04
C LEU A 130 17.71 3.37 -5.06
N HIS A 131 16.95 3.08 -6.07
CA HIS A 131 16.56 4.05 -7.08
C HIS A 131 15.03 4.21 -7.13
N VAL A 132 14.57 5.22 -7.82
CA VAL A 132 13.13 5.56 -7.90
C VAL A 132 12.24 4.39 -8.36
N GLY A 133 12.79 3.40 -9.07
CA GLY A 133 12.07 2.18 -9.44
C GLY A 133 11.70 1.29 -8.24
N HIS A 134 12.41 1.39 -7.12
CA HIS A 134 12.09 0.66 -5.88
C HIS A 134 11.03 1.38 -5.03
N LEU A 135 10.81 2.67 -5.26
CA LEU A 135 9.88 3.49 -4.49
C LEU A 135 8.47 2.89 -4.48
N ARG A 136 7.93 2.57 -5.65
CA ARG A 136 6.55 2.08 -5.79
C ARG A 136 6.31 0.80 -5.02
N SER A 137 7.21 -0.19 -5.16
CA SER A 137 7.12 -1.43 -4.41
C SER A 137 7.12 -1.17 -2.90
N ALA A 138 8.05 -0.36 -2.41
CA ALA A 138 8.18 -0.05 -0.99
C ALA A 138 6.95 0.67 -0.43
N VAL A 139 6.45 1.72 -1.10
CA VAL A 139 5.35 2.57 -0.57
C VAL A 139 4.01 1.83 -0.62
N ILE A 140 3.73 1.13 -1.74
CA ILE A 140 2.49 0.37 -1.90
C ILE A 140 2.46 -0.81 -0.91
N GLY A 141 3.57 -1.58 -0.81
CA GLY A 141 3.66 -2.72 0.08
C GLY A 141 3.51 -2.34 1.55
N GLU A 142 4.17 -1.27 1.98
CA GLU A 142 4.02 -0.74 3.34
C GLU A 142 2.58 -0.34 3.65
N SER A 143 1.91 0.34 2.72
CA SER A 143 0.51 0.74 2.92
C SER A 143 -0.42 -0.48 2.99
N VAL A 144 -0.26 -1.48 2.12
CA VAL A 144 -1.04 -2.73 2.16
C VAL A 144 -0.79 -3.48 3.48
N LYS A 145 0.47 -3.52 3.97
CA LYS A 145 0.82 -4.10 5.26
C LYS A 145 0.10 -3.39 6.42
N ARG A 146 0.14 -2.05 6.44
CA ARG A 146 -0.53 -1.25 7.48
C ARG A 146 -2.04 -1.44 7.46
N LEU A 147 -2.65 -1.44 6.28
CA LEU A 147 -4.08 -1.75 6.11
C LEU A 147 -4.43 -3.12 6.68
N GLY A 148 -3.67 -4.16 6.34
CA GLY A 148 -3.91 -5.51 6.87
C GLY A 148 -3.77 -5.61 8.38
N LYS A 149 -2.74 -4.96 8.97
CA LYS A 149 -2.57 -4.88 10.42
C LYS A 149 -3.70 -4.10 11.08
N TYR A 150 -4.15 -3.01 10.49
CA TYR A 150 -5.28 -2.23 10.97
C TYR A 150 -6.57 -3.05 10.95
N MET A 151 -6.80 -3.85 9.91
CA MET A 151 -7.93 -4.78 9.84
C MET A 151 -7.84 -5.94 10.86
N GLY A 152 -6.72 -6.10 11.55
CA GLY A 152 -6.52 -7.10 12.60
C GLY A 152 -5.87 -8.40 12.13
N HIS A 153 -5.33 -8.45 10.90
CA HIS A 153 -4.55 -9.58 10.42
C HIS A 153 -3.14 -9.61 10.99
N ASN A 154 -2.52 -10.79 11.05
CA ASN A 154 -1.09 -10.97 11.29
C ASN A 154 -0.35 -10.79 9.97
N VAL A 155 0.22 -9.60 9.74
CA VAL A 155 0.89 -9.27 8.47
C VAL A 155 2.40 -9.15 8.68
N ILE A 156 3.14 -9.88 7.86
CA ILE A 156 4.60 -9.98 7.86
C ILE A 156 5.12 -9.42 6.54
N GLY A 157 5.92 -8.37 6.59
CA GLY A 157 6.62 -7.82 5.43
C GLY A 157 7.97 -8.48 5.25
N ASP A 158 8.26 -8.97 4.07
CA ASP A 158 9.54 -9.56 3.68
C ASP A 158 10.15 -8.74 2.54
N VAL A 159 11.41 -8.30 2.71
CA VAL A 159 12.08 -7.48 1.70
C VAL A 159 12.60 -8.28 0.52
N HIS A 160 12.82 -9.55 0.69
CA HIS A 160 13.37 -10.52 -0.28
C HIS A 160 14.53 -9.98 -1.12
N ILE A 161 15.73 -9.96 -0.53
CA ILE A 161 16.91 -9.32 -1.11
C ILE A 161 17.51 -10.18 -2.23
N GLY A 162 17.84 -9.56 -3.37
CA GLY A 162 18.63 -10.18 -4.42
C GLY A 162 20.12 -10.23 -4.05
N ASP A 163 20.56 -11.32 -3.43
CA ASP A 163 21.91 -11.54 -2.91
C ASP A 163 22.61 -12.77 -3.49
N TRP A 164 22.06 -13.33 -4.58
CA TRP A 164 22.55 -14.57 -5.18
C TRP A 164 22.72 -14.45 -6.69
N GLY A 165 23.66 -15.23 -7.27
CA GLY A 165 23.88 -15.28 -8.70
C GLY A 165 25.08 -14.48 -9.20
N LEU A 166 25.12 -14.23 -10.52
CA LEU A 166 26.26 -13.64 -11.22
C LEU A 166 26.69 -12.28 -10.65
N GLN A 167 25.79 -11.52 -10.07
CA GLN A 167 26.11 -10.23 -9.46
C GLN A 167 27.17 -10.37 -8.37
N MET A 168 27.10 -11.40 -7.55
CA MET A 168 28.07 -11.65 -6.50
C MET A 168 29.43 -12.01 -7.08
N GLY A 169 29.46 -12.86 -8.10
CA GLY A 169 30.70 -13.20 -8.79
C GLY A 169 31.38 -11.99 -9.46
N LEU A 170 30.58 -11.08 -10.04
CA LEU A 170 31.08 -9.82 -10.61
C LEU A 170 31.76 -8.95 -9.55
N ILE A 171 31.14 -8.78 -8.39
CA ILE A 171 31.70 -8.00 -7.27
C ILE A 171 32.98 -8.65 -6.74
N ILE A 172 32.97 -9.96 -6.52
CA ILE A 172 34.13 -10.72 -6.03
C ILE A 172 35.32 -10.61 -7.01
N THR A 173 35.04 -10.73 -8.32
CA THR A 173 36.07 -10.65 -9.34
C THR A 173 36.68 -9.26 -9.43
N GLU A 174 35.86 -8.21 -9.44
CA GLU A 174 36.36 -6.84 -9.46
C GLU A 174 37.12 -6.48 -8.18
N LEU A 175 36.64 -6.93 -7.02
CA LEU A 175 37.36 -6.72 -5.76
C LEU A 175 38.71 -7.43 -5.75
N LYS A 176 38.81 -8.63 -6.33
CA LYS A 176 40.07 -9.36 -6.48
C LYS A 176 41.07 -8.64 -7.38
N GLU A 177 40.61 -7.98 -8.46
CA GLU A 177 41.47 -7.15 -9.31
C GLU A 177 41.97 -5.89 -8.57
N ARG A 178 41.09 -5.26 -7.75
CA ARG A 178 41.45 -4.03 -7.03
C ARG A 178 42.31 -4.28 -5.78
N LYS A 179 42.06 -5.37 -5.06
CA LYS A 179 42.67 -5.70 -3.76
C LYS A 179 43.06 -7.19 -3.72
N PRO A 180 44.01 -7.64 -4.59
CA PRO A 180 44.36 -9.07 -4.71
C PRO A 180 45.01 -9.66 -3.45
N GLU A 181 45.52 -8.82 -2.57
CA GLU A 181 46.20 -9.19 -1.32
C GLU A 181 45.26 -9.61 -0.18
N LEU A 182 43.93 -9.46 -0.37
CA LEU A 182 42.99 -9.80 0.68
C LEU A 182 42.94 -11.31 0.93
N VAL A 183 42.91 -11.70 2.20
CA VAL A 183 42.90 -13.11 2.65
C VAL A 183 41.70 -13.92 2.14
N TYR A 184 40.65 -13.28 1.71
CA TYR A 184 39.47 -13.92 1.14
C TYR A 184 39.74 -14.65 -0.18
N PHE A 185 40.81 -14.28 -0.88
CA PHE A 185 41.19 -14.84 -2.17
C PHE A 185 42.20 -15.97 -2.06
N ASP A 186 42.82 -16.12 -0.89
CA ASP A 186 43.73 -17.23 -0.59
C ASP A 186 42.90 -18.53 -0.35
N PRO A 187 43.04 -19.56 -1.21
CA PRO A 187 42.28 -20.81 -1.05
C PRO A 187 42.76 -21.63 0.17
N ASP A 188 43.96 -21.41 0.62
CA ASP A 188 44.61 -22.17 1.71
C ASP A 188 44.49 -21.45 3.06
N TYR A 189 43.81 -20.32 3.12
CA TYR A 189 43.62 -19.57 4.36
C TYR A 189 42.67 -20.31 5.33
N GLU A 190 43.20 -20.76 6.47
CA GLU A 190 42.47 -21.48 7.51
C GLU A 190 42.08 -20.61 8.72
N GLY A 191 42.56 -19.36 8.78
CA GLY A 191 42.31 -18.42 9.88
C GLY A 191 40.84 -17.92 9.93
N GLU A 192 40.54 -17.10 10.94
CA GLU A 192 39.30 -16.33 11.02
C GLU A 192 39.41 -15.12 10.09
N TYR A 193 38.33 -14.89 9.31
CA TYR A 193 38.30 -13.71 8.44
C TYR A 193 38.07 -12.44 9.26
N PRO A 194 38.62 -11.28 8.82
CA PRO A 194 38.40 -10.01 9.48
C PRO A 194 36.94 -9.71 9.71
N SER A 195 36.58 -9.15 10.88
CA SER A 195 35.21 -8.75 11.19
C SER A 195 34.77 -7.47 10.48
N GLU A 196 35.76 -6.65 10.08
CA GLU A 196 35.52 -5.43 9.32
C GLU A 196 35.47 -5.72 7.82
N ALA A 197 34.49 -5.12 7.14
CA ALA A 197 34.34 -5.25 5.70
C ALA A 197 35.57 -4.62 4.99
N PRO A 198 36.12 -5.27 3.94
CA PRO A 198 37.25 -4.72 3.18
C PRO A 198 36.85 -3.58 2.22
N PHE A 199 35.63 -3.09 2.31
CA PHE A 199 35.07 -2.04 1.48
C PHE A 199 33.96 -1.29 2.22
N THR A 200 33.69 -0.06 1.78
CA THR A 200 32.55 0.75 2.18
C THR A 200 31.36 0.56 1.23
N ILE A 201 30.19 1.08 1.62
CA ILE A 201 29.01 1.07 0.71
C ILE A 201 29.30 1.86 -0.58
N SER A 202 29.96 3.00 -0.48
CA SER A 202 30.35 3.82 -1.65
C SER A 202 31.29 3.06 -2.60
N GLU A 203 32.23 2.29 -2.08
CA GLU A 203 33.09 1.43 -2.90
C GLU A 203 32.27 0.31 -3.57
N LEU A 204 31.32 -0.33 -2.88
CA LEU A 204 30.46 -1.35 -3.49
C LEU A 204 29.58 -0.78 -4.63
N GLU A 205 29.06 0.42 -4.45
CA GLU A 205 28.29 1.14 -5.45
C GLU A 205 29.07 1.50 -6.71
N GLU A 206 30.40 1.58 -6.61
CA GLU A 206 31.31 1.75 -7.74
C GLU A 206 31.76 0.42 -8.34
N ILE A 207 32.07 -0.57 -7.49
CA ILE A 207 32.57 -1.91 -7.88
C ILE A 207 31.58 -2.60 -8.82
N TYR A 208 30.30 -2.67 -8.46
CA TYR A 208 29.32 -3.42 -9.23
C TYR A 208 29.09 -2.85 -10.64
N PRO A 209 28.82 -1.55 -10.87
CA PRO A 209 28.68 -1.01 -12.22
C PRO A 209 29.94 -1.18 -13.06
N THR A 210 31.12 -1.02 -12.47
CA THR A 210 32.42 -1.24 -13.13
C THR A 210 32.55 -2.69 -13.59
N ALA A 211 32.30 -3.66 -12.71
CA ALA A 211 32.34 -5.08 -13.02
C ALA A 211 31.31 -5.46 -14.10
N SER A 212 30.09 -4.92 -13.99
CA SER A 212 29.03 -5.13 -15.00
C SER A 212 29.41 -4.58 -16.37
N GLY A 213 30.05 -3.41 -16.41
CA GLY A 213 30.61 -2.84 -17.66
C GLY A 213 31.70 -3.73 -18.25
N LYS A 214 32.72 -4.08 -17.46
CA LYS A 214 33.83 -4.96 -17.87
C LYS A 214 33.32 -6.31 -18.40
N SER A 215 32.30 -6.90 -17.78
CA SER A 215 31.77 -8.20 -18.20
C SER A 215 31.09 -8.19 -19.58
N LYS A 216 30.67 -7.03 -20.06
CA LYS A 216 30.09 -6.87 -21.41
C LYS A 216 31.16 -6.74 -22.50
N GLU A 217 32.31 -6.20 -22.14
CA GLU A 217 33.40 -5.89 -23.07
C GLU A 217 34.53 -6.93 -23.03
N ASN A 218 34.67 -7.67 -21.93
CA ASN A 218 35.74 -8.63 -21.69
C ASN A 218 35.18 -10.02 -21.34
N ALA A 219 35.25 -10.95 -22.28
CA ALA A 219 34.78 -12.31 -22.11
C ALA A 219 35.52 -13.08 -20.99
N ALA A 220 36.84 -12.86 -20.85
CA ALA A 220 37.64 -13.51 -19.80
C ALA A 220 37.22 -13.03 -18.40
N PHE A 221 36.92 -11.73 -18.23
CA PHE A 221 36.40 -11.21 -16.98
C PHE A 221 35.02 -11.81 -16.66
N LYS A 222 34.15 -11.92 -17.65
CA LYS A 222 32.83 -12.55 -17.49
C LYS A 222 32.95 -14.01 -17.05
N GLU A 223 33.85 -14.77 -17.68
CA GLU A 223 34.10 -16.16 -17.32
C GLU A 223 34.65 -16.29 -15.87
N ALA A 224 35.58 -15.43 -15.48
CA ALA A 224 36.07 -15.37 -14.12
C ALA A 224 34.96 -15.05 -13.10
N ALA A 225 34.05 -14.14 -13.43
CA ALA A 225 32.90 -13.83 -12.59
C ALA A 225 31.90 -15.01 -12.48
N MET A 226 31.68 -15.74 -13.56
CA MET A 226 30.87 -16.96 -13.54
C MET A 226 31.52 -18.04 -12.69
N GLN A 227 32.84 -18.21 -12.78
CA GLN A 227 33.60 -19.14 -11.94
C GLN A 227 33.54 -18.74 -10.46
N ALA A 228 33.71 -17.45 -10.15
CA ALA A 228 33.58 -16.94 -8.77
C ALA A 228 32.17 -17.16 -8.20
N THR A 229 31.12 -16.98 -9.03
CA THR A 229 29.75 -17.31 -8.64
C THR A 229 29.59 -18.79 -8.30
N TYR A 230 30.11 -19.66 -9.16
CA TYR A 230 30.07 -21.10 -8.93
C TYR A 230 30.80 -21.50 -7.65
N GLU A 231 32.03 -20.99 -7.42
CA GLU A 231 32.80 -21.28 -6.21
C GLU A 231 32.12 -20.76 -4.94
N LEU A 232 31.49 -19.59 -4.98
CA LEU A 232 30.65 -19.09 -3.90
C LEU A 232 29.52 -20.07 -3.59
N GLN A 233 28.81 -20.53 -4.62
CA GLN A 233 27.68 -21.47 -4.50
C GLN A 233 28.14 -22.85 -4.00
N GLN A 234 29.37 -23.27 -4.31
CA GLN A 234 29.99 -24.48 -3.75
C GLN A 234 30.52 -24.29 -2.31
N GLY A 235 30.37 -23.10 -1.74
CA GLY A 235 30.67 -22.83 -0.35
C GLY A 235 32.11 -22.45 -0.06
N ARG A 236 32.88 -21.91 -1.04
CA ARG A 236 34.25 -21.39 -0.83
C ARG A 236 34.27 -20.39 0.32
N ARG A 237 34.99 -20.72 1.40
CA ARG A 237 34.99 -19.99 2.68
C ARG A 237 35.22 -18.48 2.53
N GLY A 238 36.27 -18.08 1.80
CA GLY A 238 36.61 -16.67 1.60
C GLY A 238 35.50 -15.91 0.84
N TYR A 239 34.84 -16.54 -0.14
CA TYR A 239 33.77 -15.92 -0.90
C TYR A 239 32.47 -15.83 -0.10
N LYS A 240 32.20 -16.80 0.77
CA LYS A 240 31.08 -16.70 1.73
C LYS A 240 31.29 -15.58 2.73
N ALA A 241 32.52 -15.44 3.27
CA ALA A 241 32.86 -14.33 4.17
C ALA A 241 32.73 -12.95 3.48
N LEU A 242 33.08 -12.86 2.20
CA LEU A 242 32.85 -11.65 1.40
C LEU A 242 31.35 -11.38 1.20
N LEU A 243 30.53 -12.41 0.92
CA LEU A 243 29.07 -12.29 0.83
C LEU A 243 28.48 -11.75 2.12
N ASP A 244 28.90 -12.27 3.28
CA ASP A 244 28.45 -11.79 4.59
C ASP A 244 28.78 -10.30 4.79
N HIS A 245 29.95 -9.84 4.37
CA HIS A 245 30.30 -8.42 4.40
C HIS A 245 29.47 -7.58 3.44
N ILE A 246 29.25 -8.06 2.21
CA ILE A 246 28.39 -7.38 1.22
C ILE A 246 26.99 -7.22 1.77
N LEU A 247 26.42 -8.27 2.36
CA LEU A 247 25.10 -8.24 2.98
C LEU A 247 25.04 -7.26 4.14
N ASN A 248 25.98 -7.32 5.08
CA ASN A 248 25.98 -6.45 6.25
C ASN A 248 26.05 -4.96 5.88
N VAL A 249 26.91 -4.61 4.95
CA VAL A 249 27.08 -3.22 4.49
C VAL A 249 25.83 -2.77 3.71
N SER A 250 25.34 -3.60 2.79
CA SER A 250 24.16 -3.29 1.96
C SER A 250 22.89 -3.20 2.79
N VAL A 251 22.63 -4.16 3.68
CA VAL A 251 21.41 -4.18 4.52
C VAL A 251 21.36 -2.98 5.46
N THR A 252 22.50 -2.57 6.01
CA THR A 252 22.59 -1.38 6.87
C THR A 252 22.18 -0.12 6.11
N ASP A 253 22.65 0.05 4.89
CA ASP A 253 22.28 1.18 4.05
C ASP A 253 20.81 1.11 3.60
N LEU A 254 20.35 -0.07 3.19
CA LEU A 254 18.94 -0.29 2.80
C LEU A 254 17.98 0.02 3.95
N LYS A 255 18.27 -0.40 5.17
CA LYS A 255 17.47 -0.09 6.37
C LYS A 255 17.32 1.42 6.56
N ARG A 256 18.44 2.16 6.52
CA ARG A 256 18.42 3.62 6.63
C ARG A 256 17.54 4.28 5.55
N ASN A 257 17.66 3.83 4.31
CA ASN A 257 16.86 4.37 3.20
C ASN A 257 15.37 4.06 3.36
N TYR A 258 15.00 2.85 3.81
CA TYR A 258 13.62 2.50 4.07
C TYR A 258 13.05 3.23 5.30
N GLU A 259 13.85 3.45 6.34
CA GLU A 259 13.47 4.28 7.50
C GLU A 259 13.14 5.71 7.09
N ASN A 260 13.92 6.31 6.19
CA ASN A 260 13.64 7.64 5.62
C ASN A 260 12.31 7.69 4.86
N LEU A 261 11.86 6.56 4.31
CA LEU A 261 10.54 6.39 3.69
C LEU A 261 9.43 6.00 4.68
N ASN A 262 9.75 5.83 5.96
CA ASN A 262 8.84 5.23 6.95
C ASN A 262 8.26 3.89 6.44
N VAL A 263 9.16 3.03 5.96
CA VAL A 263 8.90 1.65 5.50
C VAL A 263 9.70 0.70 6.37
N SER A 264 9.10 -0.38 6.82
CA SER A 264 9.72 -1.37 7.69
C SER A 264 9.38 -2.80 7.27
N PHE A 265 10.29 -3.72 7.58
CA PHE A 265 10.10 -5.15 7.28
C PHE A 265 10.34 -5.97 8.54
N GLU A 266 9.54 -7.00 8.72
CA GLU A 266 9.73 -8.00 9.77
C GLU A 266 10.82 -9.01 9.38
N LEU A 267 10.96 -9.29 8.07
CA LEU A 267 11.93 -10.23 7.52
C LEU A 267 12.88 -9.55 6.56
N TRP A 268 14.16 -9.87 6.74
CA TRP A 268 15.27 -9.44 5.89
C TRP A 268 15.96 -10.68 5.33
N LYS A 269 15.21 -11.41 4.47
CA LYS A 269 15.66 -12.64 3.83
C LYS A 269 16.09 -12.38 2.40
N GLY A 270 16.94 -13.24 1.87
CA GLY A 270 17.44 -13.16 0.52
C GLY A 270 17.24 -14.45 -0.28
N GLU A 271 17.59 -14.38 -1.56
CA GLU A 271 17.58 -15.55 -2.45
C GLU A 271 18.53 -16.64 -1.94
N SER A 272 19.63 -16.25 -1.24
CA SER A 272 20.58 -17.20 -0.63
C SER A 272 19.95 -18.03 0.49
N ASP A 273 19.00 -17.49 1.26
CA ASP A 273 18.30 -18.20 2.32
C ASP A 273 17.42 -19.34 1.78
N ALA A 274 16.97 -19.27 0.54
CA ALA A 274 16.16 -20.29 -0.08
C ALA A 274 16.95 -21.50 -0.59
N GLN A 275 18.27 -21.37 -0.77
CA GLN A 275 19.12 -22.42 -1.37
C GLN A 275 19.03 -23.78 -0.66
N PRO A 276 19.01 -23.88 0.69
CA PRO A 276 18.94 -25.16 1.38
C PRO A 276 17.67 -25.96 1.08
N TYR A 277 16.60 -25.31 0.67
CA TYR A 277 15.30 -25.95 0.41
C TYR A 277 15.18 -26.50 -1.02
N ILE A 278 16.02 -26.03 -1.97
CA ILE A 278 15.93 -26.39 -3.40
C ILE A 278 16.09 -27.90 -3.64
N PRO A 279 17.13 -28.59 -3.14
CA PRO A 279 17.34 -30.00 -3.46
C PRO A 279 16.16 -30.90 -3.09
N ALA A 280 15.65 -30.75 -1.87
CA ALA A 280 14.50 -31.54 -1.40
C ALA A 280 13.22 -31.23 -2.17
N MET A 281 12.97 -29.92 -2.46
CA MET A 281 11.83 -29.48 -3.25
C MET A 281 11.85 -30.09 -4.66
N VAL A 282 12.99 -29.98 -5.35
CA VAL A 282 13.16 -30.50 -6.72
C VAL A 282 13.01 -32.04 -6.74
N GLN A 283 13.59 -32.74 -5.76
CA GLN A 283 13.48 -34.18 -5.68
C GLN A 283 12.01 -34.62 -5.47
N LYS A 284 11.30 -33.92 -4.57
CA LYS A 284 9.87 -34.20 -4.33
C LYS A 284 9.03 -33.99 -5.60
N MET A 285 9.26 -32.93 -6.38
CA MET A 285 8.56 -32.69 -7.64
C MET A 285 8.78 -33.80 -8.66
N LYS A 286 9.99 -34.41 -8.69
CA LYS A 286 10.31 -35.55 -9.55
C LYS A 286 9.62 -36.82 -9.06
N ASP A 287 9.70 -37.11 -7.77
CA ASP A 287 9.14 -38.32 -7.16
C ASP A 287 7.61 -38.36 -7.27
N ASP A 288 6.97 -37.20 -7.12
CA ASP A 288 5.52 -37.04 -7.26
C ASP A 288 5.07 -37.01 -8.74
N GLY A 289 6.01 -37.03 -9.71
CA GLY A 289 5.72 -37.08 -11.15
C GLY A 289 5.26 -35.75 -11.76
N PHE A 290 5.42 -34.62 -11.06
CA PHE A 290 5.06 -33.30 -11.58
C PHE A 290 6.15 -32.72 -12.50
N ALA A 291 7.42 -32.97 -12.18
CA ALA A 291 8.55 -32.44 -12.94
C ALA A 291 9.06 -33.43 -13.98
N TYR A 292 9.27 -32.96 -15.21
CA TYR A 292 9.78 -33.74 -16.34
C TYR A 292 10.80 -32.93 -17.15
N ILE A 293 11.58 -33.63 -18.00
CA ILE A 293 12.56 -32.98 -18.86
C ILE A 293 11.90 -32.53 -20.16
N SER A 294 12.05 -31.27 -20.50
CA SER A 294 11.65 -30.65 -21.76
C SER A 294 12.80 -29.82 -22.30
N ASP A 295 13.26 -30.08 -23.52
CA ASP A 295 14.42 -29.41 -24.15
C ASP A 295 15.67 -29.34 -23.24
N GLY A 296 15.90 -30.42 -22.47
CA GLY A 296 17.00 -30.53 -21.54
C GLY A 296 16.78 -29.86 -20.18
N ALA A 297 15.81 -28.99 -20.03
CA ALA A 297 15.46 -28.34 -18.76
C ALA A 297 14.43 -29.15 -17.97
N LEU A 298 14.47 -29.04 -16.64
CA LEU A 298 13.45 -29.61 -15.75
C LEU A 298 12.31 -28.60 -15.61
N VAL A 299 11.08 -29.03 -15.94
CA VAL A 299 9.90 -28.18 -15.96
C VAL A 299 8.70 -28.83 -15.29
N VAL A 300 7.74 -28.01 -14.85
CA VAL A 300 6.39 -28.41 -14.41
C VAL A 300 5.36 -27.77 -15.32
N ASP A 301 4.49 -28.57 -15.92
CA ASP A 301 3.37 -28.07 -16.70
C ASP A 301 2.34 -27.37 -15.80
N VAL A 302 1.99 -26.12 -16.15
CA VAL A 302 1.08 -25.26 -15.38
C VAL A 302 -0.11 -24.76 -16.19
N LYS A 303 -0.31 -25.34 -17.39
CA LYS A 303 -1.45 -25.02 -18.24
C LYS A 303 -2.76 -25.47 -17.58
N GLU A 304 -3.80 -24.65 -17.73
CA GLU A 304 -5.17 -24.93 -17.33
C GLU A 304 -6.12 -24.91 -18.52
N ASP A 305 -7.21 -25.69 -18.45
CA ASP A 305 -8.20 -25.77 -19.53
C ASP A 305 -8.93 -24.45 -19.78
N THR A 306 -8.91 -23.54 -18.83
CA THR A 306 -9.52 -22.20 -18.90
C THR A 306 -8.63 -21.16 -19.58
N ASP A 307 -7.38 -21.52 -19.90
CA ASP A 307 -6.44 -20.58 -20.50
C ASP A 307 -6.85 -20.17 -21.91
N THR A 308 -6.97 -18.87 -22.13
CA THR A 308 -7.24 -18.28 -23.45
C THR A 308 -5.97 -18.00 -24.26
N LYS A 309 -4.81 -18.08 -23.59
CA LYS A 309 -3.47 -17.90 -24.15
C LYS A 309 -2.60 -19.08 -23.78
N GLU A 310 -1.58 -19.34 -24.56
CA GLU A 310 -0.57 -20.34 -24.24
C GLU A 310 0.22 -19.90 -22.97
N ILE A 311 0.22 -20.75 -21.95
CA ILE A 311 1.02 -20.58 -20.74
C ILE A 311 2.17 -21.60 -20.81
N PRO A 312 3.43 -21.15 -20.95
CA PRO A 312 4.58 -22.05 -20.96
C PRO A 312 4.74 -22.79 -19.62
N PRO A 313 5.33 -23.99 -19.59
CA PRO A 313 5.66 -24.67 -18.35
C PRO A 313 6.52 -23.81 -17.42
N CYS A 314 6.37 -24.01 -16.11
CA CYS A 314 7.24 -23.40 -15.11
C CYS A 314 8.61 -24.12 -15.12
N MET A 315 9.66 -23.39 -15.43
CA MET A 315 11.02 -23.94 -15.43
C MET A 315 11.55 -24.06 -14.01
N ILE A 316 11.98 -25.26 -13.63
CA ILE A 316 12.48 -25.57 -12.28
C ILE A 316 14.02 -25.57 -12.26
N LEU A 317 14.66 -26.17 -13.24
CA LEU A 317 16.12 -26.14 -13.43
C LEU A 317 16.45 -25.97 -14.91
N LYS A 318 17.54 -25.26 -15.20
CA LYS A 318 18.11 -25.17 -16.55
C LYS A 318 18.66 -26.51 -17.02
N SER A 319 19.00 -26.61 -18.30
CA SER A 319 19.62 -27.80 -18.88
C SER A 319 20.97 -28.19 -18.28
N ASP A 320 21.69 -27.24 -17.72
CA ASP A 320 22.94 -27.43 -16.97
C ASP A 320 22.72 -27.76 -15.48
N GLY A 321 21.47 -27.88 -15.03
CA GLY A 321 21.08 -28.13 -13.65
C GLY A 321 21.08 -26.89 -12.75
N ALA A 322 21.36 -25.70 -13.27
CA ALA A 322 21.36 -24.46 -12.49
C ALA A 322 19.95 -23.99 -12.13
N SER A 323 19.83 -23.39 -10.94
CA SER A 323 18.60 -22.75 -10.47
C SER A 323 18.29 -21.45 -11.24
N LEU A 324 17.02 -21.08 -11.22
CA LEU A 324 16.48 -19.84 -11.79
C LEU A 324 15.71 -19.08 -10.70
N TYR A 325 15.19 -17.90 -11.04
CA TYR A 325 14.28 -17.17 -10.16
C TYR A 325 13.05 -17.99 -9.78
N ASN A 326 12.45 -18.74 -10.72
CA ASN A 326 11.35 -19.66 -10.41
C ASN A 326 11.72 -20.68 -9.32
N THR A 327 12.93 -21.26 -9.39
CA THR A 327 13.41 -22.23 -8.40
C THR A 327 13.52 -21.59 -7.02
N THR A 328 14.12 -20.40 -6.98
CA THR A 328 14.36 -19.66 -5.73
C THR A 328 13.04 -19.20 -5.11
N ASP A 329 12.12 -18.66 -5.90
CA ASP A 329 10.81 -18.21 -5.41
C ASP A 329 9.95 -19.37 -4.89
N LEU A 330 9.95 -20.52 -5.57
CA LEU A 330 9.27 -21.72 -5.08
C LEU A 330 9.90 -22.25 -3.77
N ALA A 331 11.22 -22.24 -3.67
CA ALA A 331 11.94 -22.61 -2.44
C ALA A 331 11.67 -21.62 -1.30
N THR A 332 11.54 -20.34 -1.62
CA THR A 332 11.11 -19.30 -0.66
C THR A 332 9.71 -19.59 -0.14
N MET A 333 8.79 -20.00 -1.00
CA MET A 333 7.44 -20.42 -0.56
C MET A 333 7.50 -21.64 0.37
N VAL A 334 8.41 -22.59 0.12
CA VAL A 334 8.59 -23.77 1.00
C VAL A 334 8.92 -23.33 2.43
N TRP A 335 9.94 -22.50 2.62
CA TRP A 335 10.30 -22.07 3.98
C TRP A 335 9.24 -21.16 4.61
N ARG A 336 8.58 -20.29 3.84
CA ARG A 336 7.48 -19.45 4.33
C ARG A 336 6.32 -20.29 4.86
N VAL A 337 5.98 -21.40 4.17
CA VAL A 337 4.96 -22.32 4.62
C VAL A 337 5.40 -23.08 5.88
N GLN A 338 6.66 -23.52 5.93
CA GLN A 338 7.20 -24.23 7.11
C GLN A 338 7.23 -23.36 8.36
N ASP A 339 7.67 -22.10 8.22
CA ASP A 339 7.89 -21.22 9.37
C ASP A 339 6.62 -20.47 9.80
N TYR A 340 5.74 -20.11 8.87
CA TYR A 340 4.60 -19.21 9.14
C TYR A 340 3.24 -19.80 8.79
N ASN A 341 3.17 -20.84 7.97
CA ASN A 341 1.92 -21.44 7.48
C ASN A 341 0.88 -20.39 7.04
N PRO A 342 1.21 -19.50 6.09
CA PRO A 342 0.38 -18.35 5.75
C PRO A 342 -0.95 -18.75 5.12
N ASP A 343 -1.97 -17.91 5.32
CA ASP A 343 -3.26 -17.99 4.62
C ASP A 343 -3.26 -17.22 3.31
N MET A 344 -2.34 -16.24 3.19
CA MET A 344 -2.18 -15.42 1.99
C MET A 344 -0.72 -15.01 1.80
N MET A 345 -0.24 -15.03 0.57
CA MET A 345 1.05 -14.44 0.18
C MET A 345 0.84 -13.45 -0.96
N ILE A 346 1.31 -12.22 -0.77
CA ILE A 346 1.20 -11.13 -1.74
C ILE A 346 2.61 -10.80 -2.25
N TYR A 347 2.77 -10.76 -3.57
CA TYR A 347 4.01 -10.40 -4.25
C TYR A 347 3.81 -9.07 -4.99
N LEU A 348 4.61 -8.09 -4.65
CA LEU A 348 4.50 -6.74 -5.19
C LEU A 348 5.68 -6.41 -6.10
N THR A 349 5.50 -6.58 -7.40
CA THR A 349 6.56 -6.39 -8.41
C THR A 349 6.04 -5.61 -9.63
N ASP A 350 6.91 -5.37 -10.61
CA ASP A 350 6.52 -4.76 -11.88
C ASP A 350 5.43 -5.58 -12.59
N LYS A 351 4.41 -4.92 -13.15
CA LYS A 351 3.28 -5.56 -13.84
C LYS A 351 3.71 -6.46 -15.00
N ARG A 352 4.90 -6.26 -15.58
CA ARG A 352 5.46 -7.11 -16.65
C ARG A 352 5.78 -8.53 -16.18
N GLN A 353 5.82 -8.78 -14.87
CA GLN A 353 6.06 -10.09 -14.28
C GLN A 353 4.77 -10.91 -14.03
N GLU A 354 3.62 -10.46 -14.51
CA GLU A 354 2.33 -11.14 -14.31
C GLU A 354 2.34 -12.60 -14.79
N LEU A 355 2.85 -12.87 -16.00
CA LEU A 355 2.95 -14.23 -16.53
C LEU A 355 3.89 -15.10 -15.67
N TYR A 356 5.01 -14.55 -15.25
CA TYR A 356 5.97 -15.22 -14.38
C TYR A 356 5.30 -15.67 -13.08
N PHE A 357 4.61 -14.79 -12.38
CA PHE A 357 3.91 -15.14 -11.13
C PHE A 357 2.74 -16.09 -11.36
N THR A 358 2.05 -15.99 -12.50
CA THR A 358 1.04 -17.00 -12.88
C THR A 358 1.65 -18.40 -12.92
N GLN A 359 2.81 -18.56 -13.56
CA GLN A 359 3.51 -19.85 -13.63
C GLN A 359 3.96 -20.34 -12.24
N VAL A 360 4.59 -19.48 -11.44
CA VAL A 360 5.08 -19.82 -10.10
C VAL A 360 3.93 -20.21 -9.16
N PHE A 361 2.84 -19.44 -9.15
CA PHE A 361 1.68 -19.71 -8.29
C PHE A 361 0.98 -21.02 -8.64
N ARG A 362 0.76 -21.26 -9.93
CA ARG A 362 0.17 -22.54 -10.39
C ARG A 362 1.08 -23.72 -10.09
N CYS A 363 2.39 -23.57 -10.28
CA CYS A 363 3.36 -24.59 -9.91
C CYS A 363 3.31 -24.88 -8.40
N ALA A 364 3.33 -23.86 -7.55
CA ALA A 364 3.28 -24.01 -6.10
C ALA A 364 2.01 -24.74 -5.61
N LYS A 365 0.86 -24.42 -6.21
CA LYS A 365 -0.42 -25.10 -5.93
C LYS A 365 -0.40 -26.54 -6.39
N LYS A 366 -0.06 -26.79 -7.66
CA LYS A 366 -0.06 -28.09 -8.29
C LYS A 366 0.88 -29.09 -7.61
N THR A 367 2.04 -28.62 -7.16
CA THR A 367 3.05 -29.46 -6.51
C THR A 367 2.86 -29.59 -4.99
N GLY A 368 1.82 -28.94 -4.43
CA GLY A 368 1.52 -28.99 -3.01
C GLY A 368 2.52 -28.27 -2.11
N ILE A 369 3.32 -27.33 -2.67
CA ILE A 369 4.18 -26.43 -1.88
C ILE A 369 3.31 -25.57 -0.98
N VAL A 370 2.18 -25.08 -1.49
CA VAL A 370 1.18 -24.36 -0.71
C VAL A 370 -0.14 -25.13 -0.70
N ARG A 371 -0.91 -25.01 0.37
CA ARG A 371 -2.26 -25.58 0.46
C ARG A 371 -3.17 -24.95 -0.59
N GLU A 372 -4.20 -25.68 -1.02
CA GLU A 372 -5.20 -25.19 -2.00
C GLU A 372 -5.90 -23.89 -1.56
N ASP A 373 -6.19 -23.77 -0.27
CA ASP A 373 -6.91 -22.64 0.32
C ASP A 373 -6.05 -21.38 0.54
N VAL A 374 -4.72 -21.47 0.38
CA VAL A 374 -3.83 -20.31 0.47
C VAL A 374 -4.07 -19.37 -0.71
N GLU A 375 -4.31 -18.11 -0.45
CA GLU A 375 -4.43 -17.10 -1.48
C GLU A 375 -3.04 -16.61 -1.93
N LEU A 376 -2.72 -16.77 -3.22
CA LEU A 376 -1.51 -16.24 -3.84
C LEU A 376 -1.89 -15.07 -4.74
N LYS A 377 -1.34 -13.89 -4.47
CA LYS A 377 -1.71 -12.65 -5.17
C LYS A 377 -0.49 -11.91 -5.68
N HIS A 378 -0.51 -11.56 -6.95
CA HIS A 378 0.46 -10.64 -7.55
C HIS A 378 -0.16 -9.26 -7.71
N ILE A 379 0.51 -8.25 -7.15
CA ILE A 379 0.17 -6.83 -7.36
C ILE A 379 1.22 -6.26 -8.31
N GLY A 380 0.87 -6.20 -9.59
CA GLY A 380 1.73 -5.61 -10.60
C GLY A 380 1.64 -4.09 -10.60
N PHE A 381 2.75 -3.39 -10.37
CA PHE A 381 2.76 -1.94 -10.45
C PHE A 381 3.31 -1.42 -11.78
N GLY A 382 2.80 -0.26 -12.20
CA GLY A 382 3.24 0.46 -13.39
C GLY A 382 4.50 1.29 -13.14
N THR A 383 4.95 1.98 -14.18
CA THR A 383 6.18 2.78 -14.18
C THR A 383 5.93 4.21 -13.69
N MET A 384 6.85 4.73 -12.89
CA MET A 384 6.96 6.15 -12.60
C MET A 384 7.76 6.83 -13.72
N ASN A 385 7.13 7.76 -14.43
CA ASN A 385 7.70 8.45 -15.58
C ASN A 385 8.02 9.92 -15.24
N GLY A 386 8.99 10.49 -15.95
CA GLY A 386 9.24 11.93 -15.95
C GLY A 386 8.23 12.71 -16.80
N LYS A 387 8.34 14.03 -16.81
CA LYS A 387 7.48 14.94 -17.63
C LYS A 387 7.54 14.62 -19.14
N ASP A 388 8.61 13.97 -19.61
CA ASP A 388 8.78 13.52 -21.00
C ASP A 388 8.07 12.18 -21.31
N GLY A 389 7.36 11.60 -20.35
CA GLY A 389 6.66 10.32 -20.45
C GLY A 389 7.56 9.08 -20.48
N LYS A 390 8.87 9.25 -20.26
CA LYS A 390 9.84 8.15 -20.18
C LYS A 390 10.14 7.83 -18.71
N PRO A 391 10.65 6.62 -18.41
CA PRO A 391 11.06 6.27 -17.06
C PRO A 391 11.96 7.34 -16.44
N PHE A 392 11.67 7.72 -15.21
CA PHE A 392 12.31 8.83 -14.52
C PHE A 392 13.83 8.63 -14.43
N LYS A 393 14.60 9.58 -14.95
CA LYS A 393 16.07 9.52 -15.03
C LYS A 393 16.70 10.81 -14.52
N THR A 394 17.96 10.72 -14.11
CA THR A 394 18.77 11.91 -13.81
C THR A 394 18.98 12.76 -15.07
N ARG A 395 19.30 14.04 -14.90
CA ARG A 395 19.68 14.95 -16.01
C ARG A 395 20.84 14.40 -16.86
N GLN A 396 21.68 13.55 -16.29
CA GLN A 396 22.84 12.91 -16.95
C GLN A 396 22.51 11.54 -17.58
N GLY A 397 21.24 11.10 -17.55
CA GLY A 397 20.77 9.90 -18.26
C GLY A 397 20.78 8.59 -17.47
N GLY A 398 21.21 8.58 -16.20
CA GLY A 398 21.15 7.43 -15.29
C GLY A 398 19.80 7.32 -14.55
N VAL A 399 19.55 6.17 -13.90
CA VAL A 399 18.39 6.02 -13.01
C VAL A 399 18.64 6.88 -11.77
N MET A 400 17.65 7.70 -11.38
CA MET A 400 17.79 8.59 -10.21
C MET A 400 17.81 7.75 -8.92
N ARG A 401 18.79 7.99 -8.06
CA ARG A 401 18.81 7.45 -6.70
C ARG A 401 17.65 8.01 -5.89
N LEU A 402 17.05 7.15 -5.08
CA LEU A 402 15.91 7.53 -4.26
C LEU A 402 16.25 8.64 -3.25
N GLU A 403 17.43 8.56 -2.65
CA GLU A 403 17.95 9.56 -1.72
C GLU A 403 17.98 10.96 -2.34
N TYR A 404 18.53 11.11 -3.57
CA TYR A 404 18.59 12.40 -4.25
C TYR A 404 17.21 12.98 -4.58
N LEU A 405 16.24 12.11 -4.92
CA LEU A 405 14.87 12.56 -5.13
C LEU A 405 14.26 13.12 -3.84
N LEU A 406 14.46 12.42 -2.73
CA LEU A 406 13.96 12.86 -1.41
C LEU A 406 14.61 14.16 -0.98
N ASP A 407 15.93 14.32 -1.18
CA ASP A 407 16.64 15.55 -0.85
C ASP A 407 16.14 16.74 -1.70
N GLU A 408 15.95 16.56 -3.02
CA GLU A 408 15.42 17.61 -3.92
C GLU A 408 14.03 18.08 -3.45
N ILE A 409 13.16 17.14 -3.05
CA ILE A 409 11.82 17.46 -2.55
C ILE A 409 11.89 18.13 -1.17
N ASN A 410 12.78 17.68 -0.29
CA ASN A 410 13.00 18.30 1.03
C ASN A 410 13.47 19.74 0.89
N GLU A 411 14.44 20.02 0.01
CA GLU A 411 14.92 21.39 -0.26
C GLU A 411 13.82 22.29 -0.79
N GLU A 412 13.00 21.79 -1.72
CA GLU A 412 11.86 22.54 -2.26
C GLU A 412 10.82 22.86 -1.18
N MET A 413 10.51 21.90 -0.31
CA MET A 413 9.57 22.10 0.79
C MET A 413 10.11 23.10 1.81
N LEU A 414 11.39 23.00 2.18
CA LEU A 414 12.04 23.94 3.09
C LEU A 414 12.04 25.37 2.51
N ARG A 415 12.29 25.51 1.21
CA ARG A 415 12.21 26.79 0.51
C ARG A 415 10.81 27.39 0.62
N LYS A 416 9.76 26.61 0.33
CA LYS A 416 8.36 27.05 0.41
C LYS A 416 7.96 27.46 1.82
N ILE A 417 8.37 26.70 2.85
CA ILE A 417 8.13 27.07 4.26
C ILE A 417 8.79 28.39 4.59
N LYS A 418 10.08 28.56 4.25
CA LYS A 418 10.82 29.81 4.52
C LYS A 418 10.23 31.02 3.77
N GLU A 419 9.69 30.84 2.58
CA GLU A 419 9.00 31.90 1.84
C GLU A 419 7.68 32.31 2.51
N ASN A 420 6.86 31.33 2.92
CA ASN A 420 5.59 31.62 3.61
C ASN A 420 5.80 32.31 4.96
N GLN A 421 6.89 32.00 5.66
CA GLN A 421 7.22 32.63 6.95
C GLN A 421 7.64 34.10 6.84
N LYS A 422 8.13 34.54 5.68
CA LYS A 422 8.46 35.97 5.45
C LYS A 422 7.23 36.87 5.43
N GLU A 423 6.06 36.29 5.14
CA GLU A 423 4.80 37.01 5.04
C GLU A 423 3.98 37.04 6.34
N LYS A 424 4.30 36.17 7.31
CA LYS A 424 3.50 35.99 8.55
C LYS A 424 4.41 35.80 9.77
N ASP A 425 4.66 36.85 10.50
CA ASP A 425 5.49 36.82 11.73
C ASP A 425 4.97 35.87 12.81
N ASP A 426 3.66 35.66 12.91
CA ASP A 426 2.99 34.82 13.92
C ASP A 426 3.23 33.30 13.74
N LEU A 427 3.77 32.87 12.59
CA LEU A 427 4.00 31.45 12.25
C LEU A 427 5.49 31.09 12.18
N ARG A 428 6.37 31.94 12.75
CA ARG A 428 7.81 31.75 12.65
C ARG A 428 8.26 30.49 13.38
N MET A 429 8.80 29.54 12.63
CA MET A 429 9.49 28.35 13.13
C MET A 429 10.98 28.66 13.25
N ASP A 430 11.66 28.05 14.21
CA ASP A 430 13.12 28.01 14.17
C ASP A 430 13.61 27.12 13.02
N GLU A 431 14.91 27.10 12.76
CA GLU A 431 15.49 26.40 11.61
C GLU A 431 15.32 24.87 11.74
N GLU A 432 15.51 24.33 12.92
CA GLU A 432 15.36 22.89 13.20
C GLU A 432 13.91 22.43 12.99
N GLU A 433 12.94 23.19 13.50
CA GLU A 433 11.52 22.92 13.32
C GLU A 433 11.11 23.02 11.83
N ALA A 434 11.62 24.02 11.12
CA ALA A 434 11.34 24.18 9.70
C ALA A 434 11.90 23.01 8.87
N GLU A 435 13.11 22.54 9.15
CA GLU A 435 13.69 21.36 8.50
C GLU A 435 12.91 20.09 8.80
N LYS A 436 12.53 19.87 10.07
CA LYS A 436 11.70 18.72 10.45
C LYS A 436 10.34 18.74 9.76
N THR A 437 9.70 19.89 9.73
CA THR A 437 8.40 20.08 9.06
C THR A 437 8.52 19.86 7.56
N ALA A 438 9.59 20.36 6.92
CA ALA A 438 9.86 20.15 5.51
C ALA A 438 9.98 18.66 5.16
N LYS A 439 10.71 17.88 5.96
CA LYS A 439 10.84 16.43 5.77
C LYS A 439 9.50 15.70 5.86
N ILE A 440 8.66 16.06 6.84
CA ILE A 440 7.32 15.47 6.99
C ILE A 440 6.46 15.77 5.75
N ILE A 441 6.45 17.01 5.29
CA ILE A 441 5.66 17.42 4.13
C ILE A 441 6.20 16.77 2.85
N ALA A 442 7.52 16.72 2.68
CA ALA A 442 8.16 16.08 1.53
C ALA A 442 7.82 14.59 1.45
N LEU A 443 7.88 13.87 2.58
CA LEU A 443 7.49 12.47 2.63
C LEU A 443 6.02 12.27 2.25
N SER A 444 5.13 13.15 2.72
CA SER A 444 3.72 13.13 2.33
C SER A 444 3.52 13.36 0.82
N ALA A 445 4.27 14.30 0.25
CA ALA A 445 4.21 14.60 -1.19
C ALA A 445 4.60 13.37 -2.03
N VAL A 446 5.67 12.68 -1.67
CA VAL A 446 6.14 11.47 -2.37
C VAL A 446 5.16 10.33 -2.20
N LYS A 447 4.80 9.99 -0.97
CA LYS A 447 3.95 8.82 -0.68
C LYS A 447 2.53 8.99 -1.22
N TYR A 448 1.91 10.12 -0.94
CA TYR A 448 0.57 10.40 -1.44
C TYR A 448 0.56 10.54 -2.97
N GLY A 449 1.58 11.19 -3.54
CA GLY A 449 1.75 11.33 -4.99
C GLY A 449 1.78 9.98 -5.71
N ASP A 450 2.49 8.99 -5.18
CA ASP A 450 2.48 7.62 -5.69
C ASP A 450 1.16 6.89 -5.39
N LEU A 451 0.77 6.82 -4.11
CA LEU A 451 -0.35 6.03 -3.63
C LEU A 451 -1.72 6.50 -4.12
N SER A 452 -1.85 7.76 -4.55
CA SER A 452 -3.09 8.28 -5.15
C SER A 452 -3.37 7.71 -6.55
N ASN A 453 -2.38 7.06 -7.17
CA ASN A 453 -2.53 6.38 -8.44
C ASN A 453 -2.85 4.89 -8.22
N GLN A 454 -3.70 4.34 -9.09
CA GLN A 454 -3.92 2.90 -9.10
C GLN A 454 -2.59 2.17 -9.37
N ALA A 455 -2.26 1.15 -8.57
CA ALA A 455 -0.96 0.47 -8.63
C ALA A 455 -0.55 0.08 -10.05
N SER A 456 -1.44 -0.56 -10.84
CA SER A 456 -1.15 -1.05 -12.20
C SER A 456 -0.98 0.04 -13.26
N LYS A 457 -1.28 1.30 -12.94
CA LYS A 457 -1.15 2.41 -13.90
C LYS A 457 0.24 3.04 -13.85
N ASP A 458 0.75 3.41 -15.02
CA ASP A 458 1.89 4.31 -15.14
C ASP A 458 1.44 5.73 -14.78
N TYR A 459 2.32 6.52 -14.19
CA TYR A 459 2.01 7.92 -13.89
C TYR A 459 3.22 8.82 -14.11
N ILE A 460 2.97 10.13 -14.23
CA ILE A 460 4.01 11.14 -14.36
C ILE A 460 4.31 11.71 -12.98
N PHE A 461 5.56 11.58 -12.56
CA PHE A 461 6.07 12.23 -11.36
C PHE A 461 6.44 13.68 -11.68
N ASP A 462 5.79 14.61 -11.01
CA ASP A 462 5.98 16.05 -11.15
C ASP A 462 6.15 16.67 -9.76
N ILE A 463 7.37 17.09 -9.43
CA ILE A 463 7.71 17.66 -8.13
C ILE A 463 6.83 18.89 -7.83
N ASP A 464 6.66 19.80 -8.79
CA ASP A 464 5.87 21.02 -8.60
C ASP A 464 4.42 20.71 -8.22
N ARG A 465 3.82 19.72 -8.92
CA ARG A 465 2.47 19.26 -8.66
C ARG A 465 2.35 18.59 -7.29
N PHE A 466 3.27 17.68 -6.96
CA PHE A 466 3.17 16.88 -5.73
C PHE A 466 3.48 17.67 -4.47
N THR A 467 4.28 18.73 -4.59
CA THR A 467 4.59 19.67 -3.51
C THR A 467 3.61 20.84 -3.40
N SER A 468 2.53 20.84 -4.19
CA SER A 468 1.48 21.87 -4.12
C SER A 468 0.62 21.69 -2.87
N PHE A 469 0.26 22.81 -2.23
CA PHE A 469 -0.71 22.85 -1.13
C PHE A 469 -2.16 22.91 -1.61
N GLU A 470 -2.40 22.80 -2.90
CA GLU A 470 -3.71 22.79 -3.54
C GLU A 470 -3.90 21.55 -4.39
N GLY A 471 -5.15 21.11 -4.54
CA GLY A 471 -5.51 19.94 -5.32
C GLY A 471 -5.32 18.62 -4.57
N ASN A 472 -5.27 17.52 -5.32
CA ASN A 472 -5.16 16.16 -4.76
C ASN A 472 -3.70 15.80 -4.46
N THR A 473 -3.16 16.32 -3.34
CA THR A 473 -1.75 16.19 -2.93
C THR A 473 -1.60 15.88 -1.44
N GLY A 474 -0.47 15.27 -1.06
CA GLY A 474 -0.14 15.04 0.35
C GLY A 474 -0.11 16.33 1.17
N PRO A 475 0.61 17.38 0.74
CA PRO A 475 0.63 18.67 1.44
C PRO A 475 -0.76 19.30 1.65
N TYR A 476 -1.69 19.15 0.71
CA TYR A 476 -3.07 19.61 0.87
C TYR A 476 -3.80 18.87 2.02
N ILE A 477 -3.63 17.56 2.12
CA ILE A 477 -4.20 16.75 3.21
C ILE A 477 -3.60 17.19 4.55
N LEU A 478 -2.27 17.35 4.62
CA LEU A 478 -1.60 17.81 5.84
C LEU A 478 -2.06 19.21 6.26
N TYR A 479 -2.19 20.11 5.31
CA TYR A 479 -2.70 21.46 5.56
C TYR A 479 -4.12 21.43 6.15
N THR A 480 -4.98 20.53 5.67
CA THR A 480 -6.33 20.32 6.21
C THR A 480 -6.26 19.87 7.67
N ILE A 481 -5.39 18.91 8.02
CA ILE A 481 -5.21 18.43 9.40
C ILE A 481 -4.67 19.54 10.31
N VAL A 482 -3.65 20.26 9.87
CA VAL A 482 -3.04 21.36 10.65
C VAL A 482 -4.06 22.50 10.88
N ARG A 483 -4.93 22.79 9.91
CA ARG A 483 -6.03 23.73 10.08
C ARG A 483 -6.96 23.30 11.22
N ILE A 484 -7.34 22.02 11.27
CA ILE A 484 -8.16 21.49 12.37
C ILE A 484 -7.43 21.66 13.70
N LYS A 485 -6.15 21.24 13.78
CA LYS A 485 -5.32 21.40 14.98
C LYS A 485 -5.32 22.86 15.49
N SER A 486 -5.14 23.81 14.56
CA SER A 486 -5.17 25.24 14.90
C SER A 486 -6.53 25.72 15.44
N ILE A 487 -7.64 25.23 14.89
CA ILE A 487 -8.99 25.58 15.37
C ILE A 487 -9.22 25.03 16.77
N LEU A 488 -8.87 23.77 17.02
CA LEU A 488 -9.01 23.12 18.32
C LEU A 488 -8.15 23.84 19.38
N ALA A 489 -6.89 24.16 19.09
CA ALA A 489 -6.02 24.92 19.97
C ALA A 489 -6.59 26.31 20.31
N LYS A 490 -7.15 27.02 19.33
CA LYS A 490 -7.80 28.33 19.56
C LYS A 490 -9.08 28.21 20.41
N TYR A 491 -9.80 27.10 20.27
CA TYR A 491 -10.99 26.82 21.10
C TYR A 491 -10.60 26.61 22.55
N GLU A 492 -9.58 25.80 22.83
CA GLU A 492 -9.04 25.57 24.18
C GLU A 492 -8.41 26.83 24.80
N ALA A 493 -7.68 27.62 24.00
CA ALA A 493 -7.09 28.90 24.46
C ALA A 493 -8.12 29.94 24.91
N ARG A 494 -9.40 29.77 24.52
CA ARG A 494 -10.52 30.58 25.04
C ARG A 494 -11.10 30.08 26.37
N GLY A 495 -10.49 29.04 26.94
CA GLY A 495 -10.93 28.43 28.19
C GLY A 495 -12.03 27.38 28.03
N ASN A 496 -12.31 26.92 26.80
CA ASN A 496 -13.30 25.89 26.56
C ASN A 496 -12.67 24.50 26.67
N ALA A 497 -13.42 23.53 27.23
CA ALA A 497 -13.04 22.13 27.21
C ALA A 497 -13.50 21.46 25.94
N LEU A 498 -12.66 20.57 25.36
CA LEU A 498 -13.09 19.74 24.22
C LEU A 498 -14.25 18.82 24.64
N PRO A 499 -15.23 18.61 23.75
CA PRO A 499 -16.36 17.73 24.05
C PRO A 499 -15.91 16.28 24.23
N THR A 500 -16.62 15.54 25.08
CA THR A 500 -16.40 14.10 25.24
C THR A 500 -16.75 13.38 23.94
N PRO A 501 -15.84 12.55 23.38
CA PRO A 501 -16.14 11.79 22.18
C PRO A 501 -17.43 10.96 22.29
N GLY A 502 -18.23 10.95 21.25
CA GLY A 502 -19.45 10.15 21.15
C GLY A 502 -20.70 10.74 21.78
N THR A 503 -20.68 12.01 22.19
CA THR A 503 -21.82 12.62 22.91
C THR A 503 -22.32 13.95 22.34
N ALA A 504 -21.54 14.63 21.51
CA ALA A 504 -21.79 16.04 21.19
C ALA A 504 -22.28 16.33 19.77
N ILE A 505 -22.17 15.37 18.83
CA ILE A 505 -22.59 15.59 17.44
C ILE A 505 -24.12 15.65 17.39
N LEU A 506 -24.62 16.76 16.86
CA LEU A 506 -26.05 17.03 16.66
C LEU A 506 -26.47 16.80 15.19
N ALA A 507 -27.77 16.76 14.95
CA ALA A 507 -28.32 16.78 13.60
C ALA A 507 -27.81 18.00 12.82
N SER A 508 -27.44 17.79 11.55
CA SER A 508 -26.89 18.84 10.70
C SER A 508 -27.82 20.02 10.52
N GLY A 509 -27.31 21.24 10.68
CA GLY A 509 -28.03 22.48 10.46
C GLY A 509 -27.83 23.10 9.07
N SER A 510 -26.94 22.52 8.25
CA SER A 510 -26.64 23.00 6.90
C SER A 510 -26.29 21.85 5.97
N GLU A 511 -26.37 22.10 4.66
CA GLU A 511 -26.00 21.11 3.62
C GLU A 511 -24.51 20.75 3.68
N SER A 512 -23.62 21.74 3.91
CA SER A 512 -22.17 21.49 4.01
C SER A 512 -21.82 20.67 5.25
N GLU A 513 -22.51 20.89 6.37
CA GLU A 513 -22.37 20.07 7.57
C GLU A 513 -22.83 18.62 7.30
N LYS A 514 -24.00 18.45 6.67
CA LYS A 514 -24.52 17.13 6.30
C LYS A 514 -23.56 16.38 5.38
N ASN A 515 -23.01 17.05 4.36
CA ASN A 515 -22.05 16.46 3.44
C ASN A 515 -20.76 16.00 4.14
N LEU A 516 -20.27 16.77 5.12
CA LEU A 516 -19.16 16.34 5.96
C LEU A 516 -19.52 15.09 6.77
N MET A 517 -20.67 15.09 7.41
CA MET A 517 -21.16 13.95 8.20
C MET A 517 -21.32 12.68 7.35
N LEU A 518 -21.88 12.79 6.15
CA LEU A 518 -21.97 11.69 5.20
C LEU A 518 -20.60 11.18 4.74
N SER A 519 -19.63 12.07 4.54
CA SER A 519 -18.25 11.69 4.18
C SER A 519 -17.58 10.94 5.32
N LEU A 520 -17.74 11.39 6.56
CA LEU A 520 -17.21 10.72 7.75
C LEU A 520 -17.78 9.30 7.91
N SER A 521 -19.09 9.12 7.69
CA SER A 521 -19.77 7.83 7.85
C SER A 521 -19.30 6.73 6.89
N LYS A 522 -18.53 7.08 5.85
CA LYS A 522 -18.01 6.12 4.86
C LYS A 522 -16.66 5.50 5.27
N PHE A 523 -16.06 5.91 6.37
CA PHE A 523 -14.69 5.54 6.75
C PHE A 523 -14.46 4.03 6.78
N ASN A 524 -15.28 3.28 7.54
CA ASN A 524 -15.11 1.83 7.66
C ASN A 524 -15.23 1.11 6.31
N ALA A 525 -16.20 1.48 5.48
CA ALA A 525 -16.36 0.92 4.14
C ALA A 525 -15.14 1.25 3.24
N ALA A 526 -14.59 2.46 3.33
CA ALA A 526 -13.43 2.87 2.54
C ALA A 526 -12.17 2.05 2.91
N ILE A 527 -11.93 1.81 4.20
CA ILE A 527 -10.77 1.05 4.68
C ILE A 527 -10.92 -0.44 4.34
N GLU A 528 -12.09 -1.05 4.60
CA GLU A 528 -12.34 -2.45 4.25
C GLU A 528 -12.13 -2.69 2.75
N ASN A 529 -12.74 -1.86 1.88
CA ASN A 529 -12.60 -1.98 0.43
C ASN A 529 -11.13 -1.76 -0.03
N ALA A 530 -10.41 -0.84 0.60
CA ALA A 530 -9.00 -0.61 0.27
C ALA A 530 -8.13 -1.82 0.59
N PHE A 531 -8.40 -2.52 1.69
CA PHE A 531 -7.70 -3.74 2.06
C PHE A 531 -8.08 -4.92 1.16
N GLU A 532 -9.37 -5.21 0.98
CA GLU A 532 -9.87 -6.34 0.16
C GLU A 532 -9.34 -6.28 -1.27
N GLU A 533 -9.30 -5.09 -1.86
CA GLU A 533 -8.78 -4.89 -3.21
C GLU A 533 -7.26 -4.63 -3.24
N THR A 534 -6.59 -4.58 -2.05
CA THR A 534 -5.17 -4.19 -1.94
C THR A 534 -4.86 -2.89 -2.68
N ALA A 535 -5.71 -1.89 -2.47
CA ALA A 535 -5.82 -0.67 -3.26
C ALA A 535 -5.68 0.61 -2.42
N PRO A 536 -4.46 0.99 -1.97
CA PRO A 536 -4.23 2.20 -1.18
C PRO A 536 -4.77 3.48 -1.82
N HIS A 537 -4.86 3.56 -3.15
CA HIS A 537 -5.43 4.71 -3.85
C HIS A 537 -6.88 5.01 -3.45
N LYS A 538 -7.62 4.03 -2.95
CA LYS A 538 -8.98 4.23 -2.41
C LYS A 538 -8.98 5.00 -1.10
N VAL A 539 -7.96 4.79 -0.25
CA VAL A 539 -7.75 5.60 0.96
C VAL A 539 -7.45 7.05 0.56
N CYS A 540 -6.56 7.25 -0.42
CA CYS A 540 -6.24 8.59 -0.93
C CYS A 540 -7.49 9.31 -1.48
N ALA A 541 -8.29 8.62 -2.30
CA ALA A 541 -9.55 9.17 -2.82
C ALA A 541 -10.51 9.56 -1.70
N TYR A 542 -10.68 8.69 -0.71
CA TYR A 542 -11.55 8.93 0.43
C TYR A 542 -11.11 10.17 1.24
N ILE A 543 -9.82 10.28 1.62
CA ILE A 543 -9.36 11.42 2.43
C ILE A 543 -9.35 12.73 1.65
N TYR A 544 -9.19 12.68 0.33
CA TYR A 544 -9.33 13.87 -0.51
C TYR A 544 -10.78 14.37 -0.54
N GLU A 545 -11.76 13.48 -0.71
CA GLU A 545 -13.18 13.82 -0.63
C GLU A 545 -13.56 14.37 0.76
N LEU A 546 -13.09 13.72 1.82
CA LEU A 546 -13.31 14.16 3.20
C LEU A 546 -12.70 15.55 3.46
N SER A 547 -11.48 15.79 2.97
CA SER A 547 -10.84 17.10 3.10
C SER A 547 -11.60 18.21 2.38
N ASN A 548 -12.13 17.92 1.19
CA ASN A 548 -12.97 18.87 0.44
C ASN A 548 -14.29 19.15 1.17
N ALA A 549 -14.93 18.13 1.72
CA ALA A 549 -16.16 18.29 2.51
C ALA A 549 -15.92 19.13 3.77
N LEU A 550 -14.79 18.88 4.46
CA LEU A 550 -14.40 19.71 5.61
C LEU A 550 -14.15 21.17 5.21
N ASN A 551 -13.44 21.41 4.11
CA ASN A 551 -13.16 22.77 3.66
C ASN A 551 -14.45 23.51 3.29
N ALA A 552 -15.42 22.86 2.64
CA ALA A 552 -16.74 23.44 2.36
C ALA A 552 -17.50 23.79 3.66
N PHE A 553 -17.48 22.91 4.64
CA PHE A 553 -18.07 23.15 5.97
C PHE A 553 -17.37 24.32 6.68
N TYR A 554 -16.03 24.35 6.71
CA TYR A 554 -15.24 25.41 7.34
C TYR A 554 -15.52 26.79 6.75
N HIS A 555 -15.62 26.90 5.42
CA HIS A 555 -15.88 28.17 4.76
C HIS A 555 -17.32 28.66 4.97
N GLY A 556 -18.27 27.73 5.12
CA GLY A 556 -19.70 28.05 5.33
C GLY A 556 -20.12 28.24 6.79
N THR A 557 -19.24 27.99 7.77
CA THR A 557 -19.62 27.87 9.18
C THR A 557 -18.73 28.71 10.09
N LYS A 558 -19.34 29.52 10.95
CA LYS A 558 -18.64 30.33 11.97
C LYS A 558 -18.33 29.52 13.23
N ILE A 559 -17.42 28.54 13.13
CA ILE A 559 -17.17 27.53 14.16
C ILE A 559 -16.82 28.14 15.53
N LEU A 560 -15.79 29.01 15.57
CA LEU A 560 -15.30 29.60 16.84
C LEU A 560 -16.16 30.75 17.37
N THR A 561 -17.09 31.26 16.58
CA THR A 561 -17.98 32.38 16.94
C THR A 561 -19.46 31.99 16.88
N GLU A 562 -19.75 30.68 16.87
CA GLU A 562 -21.11 30.17 17.06
C GLU A 562 -21.62 30.57 18.45
N GLU A 563 -22.81 31.14 18.52
CA GLU A 563 -23.40 31.66 19.76
C GLU A 563 -24.11 30.58 20.58
N ASP A 564 -24.60 29.52 19.91
CA ASP A 564 -25.19 28.35 20.58
C ASP A 564 -24.06 27.40 21.06
N PRO A 565 -23.84 27.27 22.37
CA PRO A 565 -22.78 26.43 22.91
C PRO A 565 -22.90 24.95 22.49
N LYS A 566 -24.13 24.44 22.33
CA LYS A 566 -24.34 23.04 21.91
C LYS A 566 -23.94 22.83 20.45
N LYS A 567 -24.34 23.75 19.57
CA LYS A 567 -23.90 23.71 18.17
C LYS A 567 -22.39 23.87 18.04
N GLN A 568 -21.80 24.79 18.80
CA GLN A 568 -20.35 24.96 18.80
C GLN A 568 -19.63 23.68 19.22
N GLN A 569 -20.09 23.02 20.29
CA GLN A 569 -19.56 21.72 20.70
C GLN A 569 -19.74 20.64 19.63
N SER A 570 -20.87 20.62 18.92
CA SER A 570 -21.08 19.70 17.79
C SER A 570 -20.06 19.94 16.67
N TYR A 571 -19.82 21.19 16.30
CA TYR A 571 -18.80 21.52 15.29
C TYR A 571 -17.40 21.09 15.72
N ILE A 572 -17.04 21.32 16.97
CA ILE A 572 -15.75 20.88 17.55
C ILE A 572 -15.65 19.35 17.54
N ALA A 573 -16.72 18.64 17.89
CA ALA A 573 -16.76 17.17 17.85
C ALA A 573 -16.59 16.62 16.41
N LEU A 574 -17.22 17.27 15.41
CA LEU A 574 -17.02 16.93 14.00
C LEU A 574 -15.57 17.16 13.55
N LEU A 575 -14.93 18.25 13.99
CA LEU A 575 -13.51 18.49 13.70
C LEU A 575 -12.61 17.44 14.35
N MET A 576 -12.87 17.06 15.61
CA MET A 576 -12.11 16.00 16.29
C MET A 576 -12.23 14.66 15.56
N LEU A 577 -13.44 14.27 15.17
CA LEU A 577 -13.67 13.04 14.39
C LEU A 577 -12.95 13.10 13.03
N THR A 578 -13.06 14.22 12.32
CA THR A 578 -12.40 14.41 11.02
C THR A 578 -10.88 14.31 11.16
N LYS A 579 -10.29 14.97 12.17
CA LYS A 579 -8.86 14.90 12.47
C LYS A 579 -8.42 13.46 12.72
N GLY A 580 -9.13 12.74 13.61
CA GLY A 580 -8.79 11.36 13.96
C GLY A 580 -8.82 10.43 12.76
N ILE A 581 -9.85 10.55 11.91
CA ILE A 581 -9.97 9.75 10.68
C ILE A 581 -8.86 10.10 9.68
N LEU A 582 -8.58 11.39 9.45
CA LEU A 582 -7.51 11.79 8.52
C LEU A 582 -6.13 11.32 9.02
N GLU A 583 -5.82 11.49 10.31
CA GLU A 583 -4.55 11.04 10.90
C GLU A 583 -4.41 9.51 10.83
N THR A 584 -5.48 8.76 11.06
CA THR A 584 -5.49 7.30 10.88
C THR A 584 -5.21 6.93 9.42
N CYS A 585 -5.89 7.56 8.48
CA CYS A 585 -5.70 7.27 7.05
C CYS A 585 -4.28 7.58 6.57
N ILE A 586 -3.69 8.72 6.96
CA ILE A 586 -2.32 9.05 6.56
C ILE A 586 -1.29 8.12 7.20
N ASP A 587 -1.53 7.62 8.43
CA ASP A 587 -0.69 6.58 9.03
C ASP A 587 -0.77 5.27 8.22
N LEU A 588 -1.96 4.87 7.75
CA LEU A 588 -2.13 3.72 6.85
C LEU A 588 -1.42 3.91 5.50
N LEU A 589 -1.25 5.15 5.05
CA LEU A 589 -0.44 5.50 3.88
C LEU A 589 1.06 5.67 4.20
N GLY A 590 1.44 5.60 5.48
CA GLY A 590 2.82 5.58 5.95
C GLY A 590 3.46 6.96 6.12
N PHE A 591 2.70 8.02 6.39
CA PHE A 591 3.22 9.34 6.75
C PHE A 591 2.40 9.98 7.89
N SER A 592 2.87 11.08 8.41
CA SER A 592 2.26 11.78 9.55
C SER A 592 2.06 13.27 9.26
N ALA A 593 1.29 13.94 10.10
CA ALA A 593 1.07 15.38 10.01
C ALA A 593 1.95 16.15 11.01
N PRO A 594 2.52 17.30 10.63
CA PRO A 594 3.20 18.18 11.56
C PRO A 594 2.20 18.89 12.48
N ASP A 595 2.70 19.54 13.54
CA ASP A 595 1.84 20.29 14.44
C ASP A 595 1.42 21.64 13.83
N ARG A 596 2.28 22.23 13.00
CA ARG A 596 2.01 23.49 12.27
C ARG A 596 2.72 23.50 10.92
N MET A 597 2.21 24.31 10.02
CA MET A 597 2.72 24.49 8.65
C MET A 597 2.69 25.95 8.27
#